data_dcd3919d81e27e32e0b5372aa535b4bd
#
_entry.id   dcd3919d81e27e32e0b5372aa535b4bd
#
_cell.length_a   1.000
_cell.length_b   1.000
_cell.length_c   1.000
_cell.angle_alpha   90.00
_cell.angle_beta   90.00
_cell.angle_gamma   90.00
#
_symmetry.space_group_name_H-M   'P 1'
#
loop_
_entity.id
_entity.type
_entity.pdbx_description
1 polymer ?
#
loop_
_entity_poly.entity_id
_entity_poly.type
_entity_poly.pdbx_seq_one_letter_code
_entity_poly.pdbx_strand_id
1 'polypeptide(L)'
;VETLVPNRGARLRAWFRAHRPAIVLVALAITIPELLTGSTPVVALANPLAVAGLLGFYGAGALAIRETAIAWRKGWVGVLLLGLAYGVAEEGIATKTMVDPQSAGAGYLAVYGHFLGVNWVFAVVIALFHALFSIALPILLVDLIYPSTRGRRFLSNNGVGWAV
;
A
#
# COMPACT_ATOMS: atom_id res chain seq x y z
N VAL A 1 0.89 7.13 -47.07
CA VAL A 1 0.82 7.65 -45.69
C VAL A 1 1.64 6.71 -44.83
N GLU A 2 2.87 7.09 -44.52
CA GLU A 2 3.81 6.32 -43.71
C GLU A 2 3.35 6.44 -42.25
N THR A 3 2.77 5.39 -41.70
CA THR A 3 2.42 5.32 -40.28
C THR A 3 3.70 5.21 -39.48
N LEU A 4 4.19 6.37 -38.96
CA LEU A 4 5.36 6.43 -38.08
C LEU A 4 5.06 5.60 -36.81
N VAL A 5 5.53 4.35 -36.79
CA VAL A 5 5.48 3.50 -35.58
C VAL A 5 6.33 4.21 -34.51
N PRO A 6 5.74 4.62 -33.35
CA PRO A 6 6.50 5.31 -32.32
C PRO A 6 7.69 4.47 -31.86
N ASN A 7 8.85 5.07 -31.83
CA ASN A 7 10.10 4.46 -31.35
C ASN A 7 9.90 3.94 -29.91
N ARG A 8 10.57 2.84 -29.54
CA ARG A 8 10.48 2.20 -28.22
C ARG A 8 10.64 3.19 -27.07
N GLY A 9 11.55 4.14 -27.16
CA GLY A 9 11.78 5.18 -26.14
C GLY A 9 10.61 6.16 -26.00
N ALA A 10 9.89 6.47 -27.08
CA ALA A 10 8.71 7.33 -27.04
C ALA A 10 7.54 6.60 -26.37
N ARG A 11 7.34 5.31 -26.68
CA ARG A 11 6.31 4.46 -26.04
C ARG A 11 6.57 4.30 -24.54
N LEU A 12 7.82 4.06 -24.14
CA LEU A 12 8.19 3.92 -22.72
C LEU A 12 7.94 5.22 -21.96
N ARG A 13 8.36 6.37 -22.49
CA ARG A 13 8.10 7.69 -21.89
C ARG A 13 6.60 7.99 -21.78
N ALA A 14 5.80 7.61 -22.76
CA ALA A 14 4.35 7.77 -22.73
C ALA A 14 3.73 6.88 -21.65
N TRP A 15 4.18 5.63 -21.54
CA TRP A 15 3.74 4.71 -20.51
C TRP A 15 4.06 5.24 -19.09
N PHE A 16 5.30 5.66 -18.84
CA PHE A 16 5.68 6.23 -17.55
C PHE A 16 4.86 7.48 -17.21
N ARG A 17 4.60 8.35 -18.18
CA ARG A 17 3.75 9.53 -17.95
C ARG A 17 2.31 9.15 -17.58
N ALA A 18 1.74 8.17 -18.23
CA ALA A 18 0.39 7.69 -17.96
C ALA A 18 0.26 7.05 -16.58
N HIS A 19 1.31 6.36 -16.09
CA HIS A 19 1.29 5.63 -14.82
C HIS A 19 1.95 6.37 -13.64
N ARG A 20 2.39 7.62 -13.84
CA ARG A 20 3.02 8.43 -12.77
C ARG A 20 2.26 8.42 -11.45
N PRO A 21 0.92 8.62 -11.41
CA PRO A 21 0.20 8.64 -10.14
C PRO A 21 0.25 7.29 -9.41
N ALA A 22 0.16 6.17 -10.15
CA ALA A 22 0.28 4.83 -9.56
C ALA A 22 1.70 4.57 -9.04
N ILE A 23 2.73 4.96 -9.77
CA ILE A 23 4.14 4.81 -9.35
C ILE A 23 4.42 5.64 -8.10
N VAL A 24 3.93 6.88 -8.04
CA VAL A 24 4.08 7.74 -6.86
C VAL A 24 3.32 7.17 -5.66
N LEU A 25 2.10 6.62 -5.88
CA LEU A 25 1.36 5.95 -4.82
C LEU A 25 2.16 4.79 -4.21
N VAL A 26 2.69 3.91 -5.07
CA VAL A 26 3.51 2.76 -4.62
C VAL A 26 4.74 3.24 -3.85
N ALA A 27 5.45 4.26 -4.34
CA ALA A 27 6.61 4.81 -3.67
C ALA A 27 6.27 5.39 -2.29
N LEU A 28 5.20 6.19 -2.19
CA LEU A 28 4.76 6.79 -0.92
C LEU A 28 4.27 5.74 0.07
N ALA A 29 3.53 4.72 -0.40
CA ALA A 29 3.01 3.63 0.43
C ALA A 29 4.13 2.77 1.05
N ILE A 30 5.32 2.73 0.46
CA ILE A 30 6.51 2.10 1.04
C ILE A 30 7.28 3.09 1.91
N THR A 31 7.53 4.29 1.40
CA THR A 31 8.41 5.25 2.05
C THR A 31 7.85 5.71 3.40
N ILE A 32 6.56 6.01 3.48
CA ILE A 32 5.95 6.58 4.69
C ILE A 32 5.95 5.57 5.84
N PRO A 33 5.34 4.36 5.70
CA PRO A 33 5.23 3.44 6.82
C PRO A 33 6.54 2.73 7.14
N GLU A 34 7.44 2.53 6.19
CA GLU A 34 8.60 1.67 6.36
C GLU A 34 9.91 2.44 6.53
N LEU A 35 10.18 3.36 5.59
CA LEU A 35 11.48 4.04 5.58
C LEU A 35 11.52 5.24 6.53
N LEU A 36 10.44 6.05 6.59
CA LEU A 36 10.41 7.22 7.48
C LEU A 36 10.22 6.85 8.95
N THR A 37 9.58 5.73 9.24
CA THR A 37 9.45 5.21 10.62
C THR A 37 10.69 4.44 11.08
N GLY A 38 11.53 4.01 10.14
CA GLY A 38 12.69 3.16 10.42
C GLY A 38 12.34 1.68 10.64
N SER A 39 11.11 1.25 10.35
CA SER A 39 10.70 -0.16 10.45
C SER A 39 11.53 -1.05 9.53
N THR A 40 11.78 -0.59 8.31
CA THR A 40 12.71 -1.24 7.38
C THR A 40 13.97 -0.41 7.24
N PRO A 41 15.15 -0.92 7.66
CA PRO A 41 16.41 -0.21 7.49
C PRO A 41 16.76 -0.06 6.00
N VAL A 42 17.29 1.09 5.60
CA VAL A 42 17.60 1.41 4.19
C VAL A 42 18.49 0.36 3.54
N VAL A 43 19.40 -0.26 4.30
CA VAL A 43 20.28 -1.34 3.79
C VAL A 43 19.47 -2.55 3.28
N ALA A 44 18.25 -2.78 3.78
CA ALA A 44 17.39 -3.86 3.31
C ALA A 44 16.96 -3.68 1.85
N LEU A 45 16.99 -2.46 1.31
CA LEU A 45 16.72 -2.18 -0.10
C LEU A 45 17.78 -2.77 -1.05
N ALA A 46 18.93 -3.16 -0.55
CA ALA A 46 19.92 -3.93 -1.32
C ALA A 46 19.50 -5.40 -1.55
N ASN A 47 18.51 -5.89 -0.79
CA ASN A 47 17.98 -7.24 -0.94
C ASN A 47 16.76 -7.26 -1.88
N PRO A 48 16.84 -7.88 -3.07
CA PRO A 48 15.71 -7.94 -4.01
C PRO A 48 14.43 -8.56 -3.44
N LEU A 49 14.56 -9.54 -2.53
CA LEU A 49 13.41 -10.19 -1.90
C LEU A 49 12.69 -9.24 -0.93
N ALA A 50 13.45 -8.46 -0.16
CA ALA A 50 12.87 -7.42 0.70
C ALA A 50 12.14 -6.36 -0.13
N VAL A 51 12.74 -5.90 -1.23
CA VAL A 51 12.09 -4.95 -2.16
C VAL A 51 10.82 -5.55 -2.76
N ALA A 52 10.85 -6.81 -3.19
CA ALA A 52 9.67 -7.50 -3.71
C ALA A 52 8.55 -7.60 -2.66
N GLY A 53 8.91 -7.88 -1.40
CA GLY A 53 7.98 -7.87 -0.27
C GLY A 53 7.33 -6.50 -0.06
N LEU A 54 8.13 -5.44 -0.01
CA LEU A 54 7.63 -4.06 0.15
C LEU A 54 6.70 -3.64 -1.00
N LEU A 55 7.07 -3.97 -2.24
CA LEU A 55 6.23 -3.70 -3.40
C LEU A 55 4.92 -4.50 -3.36
N GLY A 56 4.97 -5.78 -2.95
CA GLY A 56 3.81 -6.65 -2.86
C GLY A 56 2.85 -6.26 -1.74
N PHE A 57 3.36 -6.06 -0.53
CA PHE A 57 2.51 -5.69 0.61
C PHE A 57 2.05 -4.23 0.50
N TYR A 58 2.95 -3.28 0.60
CA TYR A 58 2.57 -1.86 0.68
C TYR A 58 2.15 -1.28 -0.68
N GLY A 59 2.95 -1.49 -1.71
CA GLY A 59 2.69 -0.92 -3.02
C GLY A 59 1.43 -1.45 -3.67
N ALA A 60 1.32 -2.77 -3.80
CA ALA A 60 0.15 -3.41 -4.40
C ALA A 60 -1.08 -3.29 -3.49
N GLY A 61 -0.90 -3.36 -2.15
CA GLY A 61 -1.97 -3.18 -1.17
C GLY A 61 -2.64 -1.81 -1.29
N ALA A 62 -1.86 -0.73 -1.25
CA ALA A 62 -2.38 0.63 -1.38
C ALA A 62 -3.07 0.86 -2.73
N LEU A 63 -2.48 0.33 -3.82
CA LEU A 63 -3.06 0.43 -5.15
C LEU A 63 -4.39 -0.33 -5.23
N ALA A 64 -4.45 -1.57 -4.76
CA ALA A 64 -5.66 -2.39 -4.75
C ALA A 64 -6.78 -1.74 -3.93
N ILE A 65 -6.47 -1.21 -2.74
CA ILE A 65 -7.44 -0.53 -1.88
C ILE A 65 -7.99 0.72 -2.56
N ARG A 66 -7.12 1.56 -3.15
CA ARG A 66 -7.57 2.75 -3.89
C ARG A 66 -8.47 2.39 -5.05
N GLU A 67 -8.07 1.43 -5.89
CA GLU A 67 -8.85 0.99 -7.05
C GLU A 67 -10.22 0.43 -6.61
N THR A 68 -10.26 -0.35 -5.53
CA THR A 68 -11.49 -0.93 -4.98
C THR A 68 -12.41 0.14 -4.39
N ALA A 69 -11.88 1.07 -3.61
CA ALA A 69 -12.68 2.16 -3.02
C ALA A 69 -13.32 3.04 -4.12
N ILE A 70 -12.61 3.31 -5.21
CA ILE A 70 -13.13 4.04 -6.37
C ILE A 70 -14.17 3.21 -7.11
N ALA A 71 -13.90 1.92 -7.38
CA ALA A 71 -14.83 1.04 -8.08
C ALA A 71 -16.16 0.89 -7.33
N TRP A 72 -16.11 0.80 -6.01
CA TRP A 72 -17.28 0.67 -5.14
C TRP A 72 -17.90 2.02 -4.76
N ARG A 73 -17.34 3.14 -5.18
CA ARG A 73 -17.81 4.50 -4.87
C ARG A 73 -17.95 4.77 -3.36
N LYS A 74 -17.08 4.19 -2.53
CA LYS A 74 -17.18 4.26 -1.06
C LYS A 74 -16.45 5.45 -0.44
N GLY A 75 -15.72 6.24 -1.25
CA GLY A 75 -15.00 7.42 -0.79
C GLY A 75 -13.99 7.10 0.33
N TRP A 76 -13.72 8.08 1.20
CA TRP A 76 -12.74 7.96 2.28
C TRP A 76 -13.11 6.94 3.35
N VAL A 77 -14.39 6.75 3.64
CA VAL A 77 -14.85 5.71 4.57
C VAL A 77 -14.43 4.34 4.06
N GLY A 78 -14.60 4.08 2.76
CA GLY A 78 -14.15 2.83 2.14
C GLY A 78 -12.64 2.65 2.22
N VAL A 79 -11.86 3.71 1.96
CA VAL A 79 -10.39 3.67 2.07
C VAL A 79 -9.96 3.31 3.49
N LEU A 80 -10.55 3.95 4.52
CA LEU A 80 -10.19 3.70 5.92
C LEU A 80 -10.58 2.28 6.37
N LEU A 81 -11.78 1.81 6.03
CA LEU A 81 -12.22 0.46 6.40
C LEU A 81 -11.39 -0.63 5.70
N LEU A 82 -11.08 -0.44 4.41
CA LEU A 82 -10.19 -1.34 3.69
C LEU A 82 -8.76 -1.26 4.22
N GLY A 83 -8.30 -0.10 4.65
CA GLY A 83 -7.01 0.09 5.30
C GLY A 83 -6.91 -0.63 6.65
N LEU A 84 -7.98 -0.59 7.47
CA LEU A 84 -8.06 -1.38 8.71
C LEU A 84 -8.01 -2.89 8.41
N ALA A 85 -8.80 -3.35 7.44
CA ALA A 85 -8.79 -4.75 7.02
C ALA A 85 -7.42 -5.19 6.49
N TYR A 86 -6.72 -4.30 5.77
CA TYR A 86 -5.37 -4.51 5.30
C TYR A 86 -4.40 -4.70 6.47
N GLY A 87 -4.42 -3.80 7.47
CA GLY A 87 -3.54 -3.92 8.65
C GLY A 87 -3.79 -5.22 9.43
N VAL A 88 -5.04 -5.65 9.55
CA VAL A 88 -5.37 -6.94 10.19
C VAL A 88 -4.84 -8.12 9.34
N ALA A 89 -4.98 -8.07 8.03
CA ALA A 89 -4.50 -9.14 7.15
C ALA A 89 -2.97 -9.21 7.13
N GLU A 90 -2.28 -8.07 7.08
CA GLU A 90 -0.82 -8.02 7.09
C GLU A 90 -0.27 -8.48 8.44
N GLU A 91 -0.70 -7.87 9.53
CA GLU A 91 -0.10 -8.06 10.85
C GLU A 91 -0.68 -9.28 11.61
N GLY A 92 -1.90 -9.66 11.30
CA GLY A 92 -2.54 -10.83 11.93
C GLY A 92 -2.29 -12.14 11.20
N ILE A 93 -2.18 -12.11 9.86
CA ILE A 93 -2.09 -13.32 9.03
C ILE A 93 -0.72 -13.48 8.41
N ALA A 94 -0.20 -12.44 7.73
CA ALA A 94 1.03 -12.56 6.97
C ALA A 94 2.28 -12.53 7.87
N THR A 95 2.42 -11.52 8.71
CA THR A 95 3.56 -11.34 9.62
C THR A 95 3.34 -11.97 11.00
N LYS A 96 2.08 -12.17 11.39
CA LYS A 96 1.64 -12.73 12.67
C LYS A 96 2.04 -11.93 13.91
N THR A 97 2.44 -10.68 13.75
CA THR A 97 2.87 -9.81 14.85
C THR A 97 1.79 -9.58 15.90
N MET A 98 0.50 -9.61 15.52
CA MET A 98 -0.62 -9.50 16.45
C MET A 98 -0.79 -10.71 17.37
N VAL A 99 -0.28 -11.88 16.98
CA VAL A 99 -0.52 -13.15 17.68
C VAL A 99 0.74 -13.80 18.24
N ASP A 100 1.92 -13.38 17.78
CA ASP A 100 3.19 -13.88 18.27
C ASP A 100 3.71 -13.01 19.43
N PRO A 101 3.73 -13.52 20.68
CA PRO A 101 4.21 -12.77 21.83
C PRO A 101 5.74 -12.50 21.79
N GLN A 102 6.47 -13.14 20.89
CA GLN A 102 7.91 -12.93 20.70
C GLN A 102 8.22 -12.07 19.46
N SER A 103 7.20 -11.51 18.83
CA SER A 103 7.37 -10.68 17.65
C SER A 103 8.21 -9.44 17.95
N ALA A 104 9.38 -9.33 17.30
CA ALA A 104 10.21 -8.13 17.38
C ALA A 104 9.50 -6.89 16.81
N GLY A 105 8.59 -7.09 15.86
CA GLY A 105 7.79 -6.00 15.26
C GLY A 105 6.84 -5.31 16.24
N ALA A 106 6.35 -6.01 17.26
CA ALA A 106 5.51 -5.43 18.30
C ALA A 106 6.31 -4.67 19.39
N GLY A 107 7.65 -4.83 19.43
CA GLY A 107 8.51 -4.15 20.37
C GLY A 107 8.09 -4.37 21.82
N TYR A 108 8.07 -3.31 22.63
CA TYR A 108 7.64 -3.38 24.03
C TYR A 108 6.14 -3.73 24.21
N LEU A 109 5.32 -3.54 23.19
CA LEU A 109 3.91 -3.94 23.20
C LEU A 109 3.72 -5.45 23.06
N ALA A 110 4.74 -6.21 22.66
CA ALA A 110 4.65 -7.65 22.43
C ALA A 110 4.14 -8.43 23.66
N VAL A 111 4.46 -7.97 24.85
CA VAL A 111 4.11 -8.65 26.12
C VAL A 111 2.89 -8.04 26.83
N TYR A 112 2.26 -7.02 26.25
CA TYR A 112 1.19 -6.29 26.91
C TYR A 112 -0.14 -6.44 26.18
N GLY A 113 -1.22 -6.65 26.95
CA GLY A 113 -2.58 -6.66 26.40
C GLY A 113 -2.99 -7.94 25.65
N HIS A 114 -2.29 -9.08 25.90
CA HIS A 114 -2.67 -10.36 25.34
C HIS A 114 -3.94 -10.92 25.98
N PHE A 115 -4.90 -11.30 25.15
CA PHE A 115 -6.11 -12.02 25.54
C PHE A 115 -6.56 -12.95 24.41
N LEU A 116 -6.85 -14.19 24.72
CA LEU A 116 -7.23 -15.24 23.75
C LEU A 116 -6.22 -15.38 22.58
N GLY A 117 -4.95 -15.29 22.86
CA GLY A 117 -3.87 -15.47 21.85
C GLY A 117 -3.65 -14.25 20.93
N VAL A 118 -4.31 -13.13 21.19
CA VAL A 118 -4.15 -11.89 20.43
C VAL A 118 -3.67 -10.76 21.33
N ASN A 119 -2.68 -10.02 20.86
CA ASN A 119 -2.27 -8.76 21.48
C ASN A 119 -3.20 -7.64 21.02
N TRP A 120 -4.29 -7.40 21.75
CA TRP A 120 -5.33 -6.44 21.36
C TRP A 120 -4.85 -4.99 21.37
N VAL A 121 -3.93 -4.64 22.27
CA VAL A 121 -3.36 -3.28 22.30
C VAL A 121 -2.55 -3.02 21.04
N PHE A 122 -1.65 -3.91 20.70
CA PHE A 122 -0.88 -3.82 19.47
C PHE A 122 -1.77 -3.88 18.23
N ALA A 123 -2.73 -4.81 18.18
CA ALA A 123 -3.64 -4.98 17.06
C ALA A 123 -4.40 -3.69 16.71
N VAL A 124 -4.94 -3.00 17.73
CA VAL A 124 -5.63 -1.72 17.51
C VAL A 124 -4.67 -0.65 17.00
N VAL A 125 -3.50 -0.49 17.64
CA VAL A 125 -2.51 0.52 17.27
C VAL A 125 -2.02 0.30 15.84
N ILE A 126 -1.64 -0.94 15.51
CA ILE A 126 -1.04 -1.23 14.21
C ILE A 126 -2.08 -1.21 13.08
N ALA A 127 -3.32 -1.67 13.33
CA ALA A 127 -4.39 -1.57 12.34
C ALA A 127 -4.72 -0.11 11.99
N LEU A 128 -4.78 0.77 12.99
CA LEU A 128 -4.96 2.21 12.80
C LEU A 128 -3.77 2.83 12.07
N PHE A 129 -2.55 2.43 12.43
CA PHE A 129 -1.34 2.89 11.76
C PHE A 129 -1.38 2.56 10.27
N HIS A 130 -1.69 1.31 9.90
CA HIS A 130 -1.79 0.92 8.49
C HIS A 130 -2.91 1.65 7.77
N ALA A 131 -4.09 1.78 8.38
CA ALA A 131 -5.21 2.50 7.77
C ALA A 131 -4.86 3.95 7.46
N LEU A 132 -4.15 4.63 8.36
CA LEU A 132 -3.82 6.05 8.24
C LEU A 132 -2.53 6.29 7.44
N PHE A 133 -1.43 5.66 7.84
CA PHE A 133 -0.10 5.99 7.32
C PHE A 133 0.32 5.13 6.13
N SER A 134 -0.07 3.85 6.08
CA SER A 134 0.26 2.98 4.95
C SER A 134 -0.70 3.14 3.77
N ILE A 135 -1.96 3.52 4.03
CA ILE A 135 -3.02 3.54 3.02
C ILE A 135 -3.57 4.95 2.78
N ALA A 136 -4.22 5.55 3.79
CA ALA A 136 -4.96 6.80 3.57
C ALA A 136 -4.05 7.98 3.23
N LEU A 137 -2.95 8.17 3.93
CA LEU A 137 -2.02 9.28 3.70
C LEU A 137 -1.34 9.22 2.32
N PRO A 138 -0.79 8.09 1.85
CA PRO A 138 -0.26 7.97 0.49
C PRO A 138 -1.32 8.28 -0.58
N ILE A 139 -2.55 7.77 -0.44
CA ILE A 139 -3.65 8.04 -1.38
C ILE A 139 -3.99 9.54 -1.37
N LEU A 140 -4.08 10.18 -0.20
CA LEU A 140 -4.35 11.60 -0.07
C LEU A 140 -3.27 12.44 -0.76
N LEU A 141 -2.00 12.14 -0.51
CA LEU A 141 -0.88 12.87 -1.12
C LEU A 141 -0.89 12.75 -2.65
N VAL A 142 -1.15 11.56 -3.17
CA VAL A 142 -1.27 11.37 -4.62
C VAL A 142 -2.46 12.15 -5.19
N ASP A 143 -3.59 12.16 -4.52
CA ASP A 143 -4.78 12.92 -4.95
C ASP A 143 -4.55 14.46 -4.87
N LEU A 144 -3.64 14.91 -4.01
CA LEU A 144 -3.20 16.31 -3.94
C LEU A 144 -2.19 16.67 -5.04
N ILE A 145 -1.22 15.78 -5.31
CA ILE A 145 -0.19 15.97 -6.35
C ILE A 145 -0.80 15.88 -7.76
N TYR A 146 -1.79 14.98 -7.94
CA TYR A 146 -2.44 14.72 -9.22
C TYR A 146 -3.96 14.92 -9.13
N PRO A 147 -4.47 16.14 -8.90
CA PRO A 147 -5.90 16.39 -8.66
C PRO A 147 -6.80 15.98 -9.83
N SER A 148 -6.28 15.97 -11.05
CA SER A 148 -7.01 15.52 -12.24
C SER A 148 -7.30 14.03 -12.29
N THR A 149 -6.64 13.24 -11.44
CA THR A 149 -6.83 11.78 -11.34
C THR A 149 -7.68 11.36 -10.14
N ARG A 150 -8.12 12.33 -9.32
CA ARG A 150 -8.97 12.06 -8.16
C ARG A 150 -10.27 11.38 -8.59
N GLY A 151 -10.62 10.29 -7.92
CA GLY A 151 -11.80 9.49 -8.23
C GLY A 151 -11.74 8.70 -9.54
N ARG A 152 -10.59 8.70 -10.25
CA ARG A 152 -10.37 7.93 -11.47
C ARG A 152 -9.45 6.76 -11.18
N ARG A 153 -9.74 5.60 -11.76
CA ARG A 153 -8.89 4.40 -11.63
C ARG A 153 -7.57 4.61 -12.37
N PHE A 154 -6.47 4.15 -11.77
CA PHE A 154 -5.14 4.17 -12.39
C PHE A 154 -4.94 2.98 -13.33
N LEU A 155 -5.55 1.84 -12.98
CA LEU A 155 -5.50 0.63 -13.78
C LEU A 155 -6.70 0.61 -14.72
N SER A 156 -6.44 0.53 -16.03
CA SER A 156 -7.51 0.37 -17.02
C SER A 156 -8.19 -1.00 -16.87
N ASN A 157 -9.43 -1.14 -17.31
CA ASN A 157 -10.18 -2.39 -17.25
C ASN A 157 -9.45 -3.59 -17.90
N ASN A 158 -8.48 -3.34 -18.79
CA ASN A 158 -7.67 -4.36 -19.43
C ASN A 158 -6.53 -4.90 -18.52
N GLY A 159 -6.26 -4.25 -17.38
CA GLY A 159 -5.23 -4.67 -16.41
C GLY A 159 -5.80 -5.29 -15.12
N VAL A 160 -7.12 -5.25 -14.94
CA VAL A 160 -7.81 -5.78 -13.74
C VAL A 160 -8.87 -6.80 -14.18
N GLY A 161 -8.45 -7.83 -14.89
CA GLY A 161 -9.30 -8.99 -15.20
C GLY A 161 -9.60 -9.88 -13.98
N TRP A 162 -9.38 -9.39 -12.75
CA TRP A 162 -9.50 -10.14 -11.50
C TRP A 162 -10.45 -9.51 -10.48
N ALA A 163 -11.23 -8.49 -10.85
CA ALA A 163 -12.13 -7.81 -9.93
C ALA A 163 -13.57 -7.81 -10.47
N VAL A 164 -14.12 -8.97 -10.68
CA VAL A 164 -15.57 -9.23 -10.64
C VAL A 164 -15.80 -10.55 -9.93
#